data_974001e3a7ac9dda7fc9ae0d0da4520b
#
_entry.id   974001e3a7ac9dda7fc9ae0d0da4520b
#
_cell.length_a   1.000
_cell.length_b   1.000
_cell.length_c   1.000
_cell.angle_alpha   90.00
_cell.angle_beta   90.00
_cell.angle_gamma   90.00
#
_symmetry.space_group_name_H-M   'P 1'
#
loop_
_entity.id
_entity.type
_entity.pdbx_description
1 polymer ?
#
loop_
_entity_poly.entity_id
_entity_poly.type
_entity_poly.pdbx_seq_one_letter_code
_entity_poly.pdbx_strand_id
1 'polypeptide(L)'
;MNHSISLTVNGVRRDIALTDPRVTLLDLLREQLDLTGTKKGCDRGQCGACTILVDGRRINSCLALAISHNGAAVTTIEGVARGDELHPLQAAFIAHDGFQCGFCTPGQIMSALGLINEGQAGCDAERIREGMSGNLCRCGAYAGITEAVREVQQQLEAKERRVA
;
A
#
# COMPACT_ATOMS: atom_id res chain seq x y z
N MET A 1 -22.69 -14.36 17.82
CA MET A 1 -22.49 -12.94 18.23
C MET A 1 -22.13 -12.16 16.98
N ASN A 2 -22.89 -11.12 16.65
CA ASN A 2 -22.53 -10.24 15.53
C ASN A 2 -21.47 -9.25 16.02
N HIS A 3 -20.28 -9.28 15.44
CA HIS A 3 -19.24 -8.31 15.69
C HIS A 3 -19.38 -7.17 14.68
N SER A 4 -19.58 -5.93 15.15
CA SER A 4 -19.59 -4.76 14.27
C SER A 4 -18.34 -3.93 14.53
N ILE A 5 -17.75 -3.42 13.45
CA ILE A 5 -16.62 -2.50 13.47
C ILE A 5 -16.93 -1.29 12.61
N SER A 6 -16.27 -0.18 12.88
CA SER A 6 -16.29 1.01 12.05
C SER A 6 -14.88 1.27 11.53
N LEU A 7 -14.72 1.41 10.23
CA LEU A 7 -13.44 1.78 9.59
C LEU A 7 -13.64 3.00 8.70
N THR A 8 -12.62 3.82 8.58
CA THR A 8 -12.56 4.85 7.53
C THR A 8 -11.71 4.30 6.38
N VAL A 9 -12.35 3.84 5.31
CA VAL A 9 -11.65 3.23 4.16
C VAL A 9 -11.60 4.23 3.02
N ASN A 10 -10.39 4.61 2.60
CA ASN A 10 -10.15 5.60 1.54
C ASN A 10 -10.94 6.90 1.77
N GLY A 11 -10.96 7.38 3.02
CA GLY A 11 -11.67 8.59 3.41
C GLY A 11 -13.18 8.43 3.65
N VAL A 12 -13.75 7.23 3.41
CA VAL A 12 -15.18 6.97 3.60
C VAL A 12 -15.40 6.09 4.83
N ARG A 13 -16.20 6.57 5.78
CA ARG A 13 -16.59 5.77 6.95
C ARG A 13 -17.51 4.62 6.54
N ARG A 14 -17.22 3.44 7.07
CA ARG A 14 -17.98 2.21 6.84
C ARG A 14 -18.23 1.50 8.16
N ASP A 15 -19.48 1.28 8.47
CA ASP A 15 -19.91 0.44 9.59
C ASP A 15 -20.18 -0.97 9.05
N ILE A 16 -19.44 -1.96 9.54
CA ILE A 16 -19.34 -3.29 8.95
C ILE A 16 -19.70 -4.33 9.98
N ALA A 17 -20.65 -5.21 9.64
CA ALA A 17 -20.94 -6.39 10.43
C ALA A 17 -20.00 -7.54 9.99
N LEU A 18 -19.19 -8.02 10.91
CA LEU A 18 -18.33 -9.19 10.67
C LEU A 18 -19.08 -10.46 11.00
N THR A 19 -19.11 -11.39 10.06
CA THR A 19 -19.70 -12.72 10.27
C THR A 19 -18.83 -13.62 11.14
N ASP A 20 -17.51 -13.38 11.14
CA ASP A 20 -16.51 -14.12 11.89
C ASP A 20 -15.45 -13.15 12.42
N PRO A 21 -15.06 -13.21 13.72
CA PRO A 21 -14.01 -12.36 14.27
C PRO A 21 -12.60 -12.65 13.72
N ARG A 22 -12.42 -13.77 13.01
CA ARG A 22 -11.16 -14.15 12.37
C ARG A 22 -10.95 -13.56 10.98
N VAL A 23 -11.94 -12.83 10.45
CA VAL A 23 -11.80 -12.16 9.15
C VAL A 23 -10.60 -11.22 9.17
N THR A 24 -9.71 -11.40 8.19
CA THR A 24 -8.55 -10.51 8.00
C THR A 24 -8.97 -9.20 7.33
N LEU A 25 -8.17 -8.15 7.47
CA LEU A 25 -8.39 -6.92 6.70
C LEU A 25 -8.33 -7.20 5.19
N LEU A 26 -7.47 -8.11 4.74
CA LEU A 26 -7.37 -8.49 3.34
C LEU A 26 -8.69 -9.08 2.83
N ASP A 27 -9.26 -10.04 3.55
CA ASP A 27 -10.52 -10.68 3.14
C ASP A 27 -11.69 -9.71 3.24
N LEU A 28 -11.73 -8.89 4.29
CA LEU A 28 -12.74 -7.83 4.43
C LEU A 28 -12.72 -6.88 3.22
N LEU A 29 -11.55 -6.37 2.84
CA LEU A 29 -11.40 -5.43 1.73
C LEU A 29 -11.85 -6.07 0.41
N ARG A 30 -11.41 -7.28 0.14
CA ARG A 30 -11.65 -7.95 -1.14
C ARG A 30 -13.05 -8.53 -1.29
N GLU A 31 -13.56 -9.18 -0.23
CA GLU A 31 -14.78 -10.02 -0.31
C GLU A 31 -16.03 -9.30 0.18
N GLN A 32 -15.90 -8.36 1.12
CA GLN A 32 -17.06 -7.64 1.65
C GLN A 32 -17.16 -6.21 1.12
N LEU A 33 -16.03 -5.54 0.85
CA LEU A 33 -16.00 -4.16 0.36
C LEU A 33 -15.72 -4.04 -1.13
N ASP A 34 -15.49 -5.15 -1.82
CA ASP A 34 -15.21 -5.24 -3.26
C ASP A 34 -13.97 -4.41 -3.71
N LEU A 35 -13.04 -4.17 -2.78
CA LEU A 35 -11.77 -3.48 -3.03
C LEU A 35 -10.70 -4.51 -3.38
N THR A 36 -10.70 -4.96 -4.64
CA THR A 36 -9.88 -6.08 -5.12
C THR A 36 -8.46 -5.70 -5.51
N GLY A 37 -8.10 -4.41 -5.45
CA GLY A 37 -6.75 -3.92 -5.76
C GLY A 37 -5.68 -4.48 -4.82
N THR A 38 -5.98 -4.63 -3.53
CA THR A 38 -5.11 -5.32 -2.57
C THR A 38 -5.10 -6.83 -2.87
N LYS A 39 -3.92 -7.43 -3.09
CA LYS A 39 -3.80 -8.79 -3.61
C LYS A 39 -3.45 -9.83 -2.54
N LYS A 40 -4.04 -11.03 -2.67
CA LYS A 40 -3.74 -12.21 -1.86
C LYS A 40 -2.70 -13.06 -2.60
N GLY A 41 -1.41 -12.92 -2.24
CA GLY A 41 -0.33 -13.71 -2.81
C GLY A 41 -0.01 -14.94 -1.94
N CYS A 42 0.60 -14.75 -0.77
CA CYS A 42 1.03 -15.85 0.09
C CYS A 42 0.09 -16.15 1.28
N ASP A 43 -0.74 -15.18 1.66
CA ASP A 43 -1.67 -15.23 2.81
C ASP A 43 -1.00 -15.54 4.17
N ARG A 44 0.28 -15.20 4.31
CA ARG A 44 1.08 -15.47 5.53
C ARG A 44 2.22 -14.46 5.75
N GLY A 45 2.06 -13.22 5.25
CA GLY A 45 2.95 -12.10 5.54
C GLY A 45 4.31 -12.09 4.85
N GLN A 46 4.56 -12.96 3.85
CA GLN A 46 5.88 -13.09 3.21
C GLN A 46 6.05 -12.27 1.94
N CYS A 47 5.00 -12.08 1.14
CA CYS A 47 5.14 -11.53 -0.22
C CYS A 47 4.88 -10.02 -0.32
N GLY A 48 4.21 -9.40 0.64
CA GLY A 48 3.87 -7.98 0.63
C GLY A 48 2.81 -7.54 -0.39
N ALA A 49 2.24 -8.45 -1.21
CA ALA A 49 1.22 -8.11 -2.20
C ALA A 49 -0.06 -7.53 -1.57
N CYS A 50 -0.28 -7.81 -0.28
CA CYS A 50 -1.41 -7.33 0.51
C CYS A 50 -1.10 -6.07 1.33
N THR A 51 0.01 -5.38 1.08
CA THR A 51 0.36 -4.15 1.82
C THR A 51 -0.71 -3.09 1.63
N ILE A 52 -1.16 -2.53 2.74
CA ILE A 52 -2.05 -1.36 2.86
C ILE A 52 -1.46 -0.39 3.88
N LEU A 53 -2.04 0.81 3.99
CA LEU A 53 -1.75 1.70 5.11
C LEU A 53 -2.90 1.65 6.13
N VAL A 54 -2.55 1.47 7.39
CA VAL A 54 -3.46 1.64 8.53
C VAL A 54 -2.92 2.75 9.40
N ASP A 55 -3.71 3.80 9.59
CA ASP A 55 -3.30 5.01 10.29
C ASP A 55 -1.95 5.56 9.77
N GLY A 56 -1.76 5.50 8.43
CA GLY A 56 -0.58 5.96 7.73
C GLY A 56 0.62 5.00 7.74
N ARG A 57 0.55 3.85 8.42
CA ARG A 57 1.66 2.88 8.55
C ARG A 57 1.42 1.65 7.68
N ARG A 58 2.49 1.14 7.09
CA ARG A 58 2.47 -0.08 6.26
C ARG A 58 2.18 -1.31 7.09
N ILE A 59 1.22 -2.11 6.67
CA ILE A 59 0.95 -3.42 7.26
C ILE A 59 0.63 -4.46 6.18
N ASN A 60 0.88 -5.73 6.50
CA ASN A 60 0.39 -6.86 5.71
C ASN A 60 -1.04 -7.20 6.14
N SER A 61 -2.03 -6.84 5.32
CA SER A 61 -3.44 -7.01 5.66
C SER A 61 -3.87 -8.47 5.83
N CYS A 62 -3.12 -9.44 5.29
CA CYS A 62 -3.37 -10.87 5.49
C CYS A 62 -3.09 -11.35 6.91
N LEU A 63 -2.29 -10.62 7.70
CA LEU A 63 -1.97 -10.93 9.10
C LEU A 63 -2.75 -10.06 10.10
N ALA A 64 -3.55 -9.12 9.64
CA ALA A 64 -4.27 -8.18 10.47
C ALA A 64 -5.75 -8.56 10.56
N LEU A 65 -6.23 -8.87 11.76
CA LEU A 65 -7.65 -9.14 11.99
C LEU A 65 -8.46 -7.85 11.91
N ALA A 66 -9.54 -7.85 11.13
CA ALA A 66 -10.37 -6.66 10.96
C ALA A 66 -10.93 -6.14 12.29
N ILE A 67 -11.33 -7.03 13.18
CA ILE A 67 -11.88 -6.68 14.48
C ILE A 67 -10.91 -5.90 15.37
N SER A 68 -9.60 -6.13 15.22
CA SER A 68 -8.55 -5.45 15.99
C SER A 68 -8.28 -4.01 15.53
N HIS A 69 -8.87 -3.59 14.40
CA HIS A 69 -8.65 -2.28 13.79
C HIS A 69 -9.92 -1.40 13.82
N ASN A 70 -10.84 -1.69 14.74
CA ASN A 70 -12.03 -0.86 14.90
C ASN A 70 -11.65 0.61 15.14
N GLY A 71 -12.22 1.53 14.36
CA GLY A 71 -11.93 2.97 14.39
C GLY A 71 -10.75 3.42 13.52
N ALA A 72 -9.98 2.50 12.94
CA ALA A 72 -8.79 2.84 12.16
C ALA A 72 -9.10 3.46 10.79
N ALA A 73 -8.16 4.26 10.29
CA ALA A 73 -8.14 4.76 8.93
C ALA A 73 -7.32 3.83 8.02
N VAL A 74 -7.98 3.24 7.03
CA VAL A 74 -7.39 2.31 6.07
C VAL A 74 -7.28 2.97 4.71
N THR A 75 -6.07 2.96 4.12
CA THR A 75 -5.83 3.39 2.74
C THR A 75 -5.39 2.19 1.91
N THR A 76 -6.10 1.95 0.81
CA THR A 76 -5.79 0.93 -0.19
C THR A 76 -5.35 1.60 -1.49
N ILE A 77 -4.91 0.80 -2.47
CA ILE A 77 -4.48 1.32 -3.77
C ILE A 77 -5.58 2.12 -4.48
N GLU A 78 -6.85 1.75 -4.28
CA GLU A 78 -8.00 2.44 -4.86
C GLU A 78 -8.15 3.88 -4.31
N GLY A 79 -7.58 4.18 -3.15
CA GLY A 79 -7.61 5.51 -2.55
C GLY A 79 -6.37 6.37 -2.82
N VAL A 80 -5.42 5.90 -3.63
CA VAL A 80 -4.15 6.63 -3.88
C VAL A 80 -4.29 7.67 -4.99
N ALA A 81 -4.96 7.33 -6.09
CA ALA A 81 -5.30 8.27 -7.16
C ALA A 81 -6.46 9.18 -6.74
N ARG A 82 -6.55 10.37 -7.35
CA ARG A 82 -7.66 11.32 -7.16
C ARG A 82 -8.46 11.43 -8.46
N GLY A 83 -9.52 10.63 -8.60
CA GLY A 83 -10.23 10.50 -9.85
C GLY A 83 -9.31 10.00 -10.95
N ASP A 84 -9.20 10.74 -12.05
CA ASP A 84 -8.33 10.40 -13.20
C ASP A 84 -6.87 10.87 -13.01
N GLU A 85 -6.56 11.58 -11.92
CA GLU A 85 -5.21 12.06 -11.63
C GLU A 85 -4.41 11.00 -10.87
N LEU A 86 -3.38 10.46 -11.53
CA LEU A 86 -2.48 9.50 -10.92
C LEU A 86 -1.64 10.15 -9.82
N HIS A 87 -1.42 9.43 -8.75
CA HIS A 87 -0.42 9.81 -7.76
C HIS A 87 0.99 9.78 -8.38
N PRO A 88 1.93 10.66 -7.97
CA PRO A 88 3.29 10.69 -8.51
C PRO A 88 3.99 9.31 -8.52
N LEU A 89 3.79 8.48 -7.48
CA LEU A 89 4.30 7.10 -7.47
C LEU A 89 3.71 6.24 -8.57
N GLN A 90 2.42 6.34 -8.86
CA GLN A 90 1.78 5.58 -9.93
C GLN A 90 2.33 6.00 -11.29
N ALA A 91 2.49 7.30 -11.52
CA ALA A 91 3.09 7.84 -12.75
C ALA A 91 4.56 7.39 -12.90
N ALA A 92 5.35 7.45 -11.82
CA ALA A 92 6.75 7.01 -11.82
C ALA A 92 6.88 5.50 -12.08
N PHE A 93 6.00 4.67 -11.54
CA PHE A 93 5.97 3.22 -11.83
C PHE A 93 5.72 2.94 -13.32
N ILE A 94 4.90 3.74 -13.99
CA ILE A 94 4.71 3.65 -15.45
C ILE A 94 5.98 4.10 -16.18
N ALA A 95 6.55 5.24 -15.81
CA ALA A 95 7.70 5.85 -16.49
C ALA A 95 8.97 4.99 -16.39
N HIS A 96 9.15 4.23 -15.32
CA HIS A 96 10.34 3.40 -15.05
C HIS A 96 10.11 1.90 -15.25
N ASP A 97 9.02 1.47 -15.88
CA ASP A 97 8.68 0.06 -16.02
C ASP A 97 8.71 -0.70 -14.67
N GLY A 98 8.19 -0.07 -13.62
CA GLY A 98 8.16 -0.61 -12.26
C GLY A 98 7.21 -1.81 -12.09
N PHE A 99 6.69 -2.38 -13.18
CA PHE A 99 5.81 -3.56 -13.19
C PHE A 99 5.86 -4.27 -14.55
N GLN A 100 5.46 -5.55 -14.54
CA GLN A 100 5.21 -6.34 -15.74
C GLN A 100 3.80 -6.94 -15.68
N CYS A 101 3.58 -8.05 -14.95
CA CYS A 101 2.25 -8.65 -14.83
C CYS A 101 1.25 -7.79 -14.01
N GLY A 102 1.72 -6.84 -13.21
CA GLY A 102 0.89 -5.95 -12.40
C GLY A 102 0.35 -6.53 -11.09
N PHE A 103 0.56 -7.83 -10.81
CA PHE A 103 -0.04 -8.47 -9.62
C PHE A 103 0.48 -7.90 -8.30
N CYS A 104 1.78 -7.73 -8.14
CA CYS A 104 2.39 -7.17 -6.93
C CYS A 104 2.34 -5.63 -6.89
N THR A 105 2.01 -4.98 -7.99
CA THR A 105 2.14 -3.52 -8.16
C THR A 105 1.35 -2.73 -7.12
N PRO A 106 0.10 -3.04 -6.79
CA PRO A 106 -0.60 -2.34 -5.72
C PRO A 106 0.14 -2.38 -4.39
N GLY A 107 0.61 -3.55 -3.97
CA GLY A 107 1.38 -3.72 -2.74
C GLY A 107 2.72 -2.97 -2.78
N GLN A 108 3.41 -2.97 -3.92
CA GLN A 108 4.65 -2.21 -4.12
C GLN A 108 4.42 -0.70 -3.97
N ILE A 109 3.39 -0.16 -4.60
CA ILE A 109 3.04 1.27 -4.52
C ILE A 109 2.66 1.64 -3.08
N MET A 110 1.83 0.84 -2.41
CA MET A 110 1.44 1.09 -1.02
C MET A 110 2.64 1.03 -0.08
N SER A 111 3.57 0.09 -0.30
CA SER A 111 4.80 -0.02 0.48
C SER A 111 5.73 1.18 0.24
N ALA A 112 5.89 1.60 -1.01
CA ALA A 112 6.68 2.78 -1.36
C ALA A 112 6.09 4.06 -0.74
N LEU A 113 4.77 4.23 -0.82
CA LEU A 113 4.08 5.37 -0.22
C LEU A 113 4.31 5.42 1.30
N GLY A 114 4.17 4.28 1.97
CA GLY A 114 4.44 4.19 3.40
C GLY A 114 5.90 4.45 3.74
N LEU A 115 6.86 3.92 2.96
CA LEU A 115 8.29 4.16 3.15
C LEU A 115 8.66 5.64 3.07
N ILE A 116 8.07 6.37 2.11
CA ILE A 116 8.24 7.81 1.94
C ILE A 116 7.62 8.56 3.13
N ASN A 117 6.39 8.23 3.50
CA ASN A 117 5.68 8.88 4.61
C ASN A 117 6.37 8.67 5.96
N GLU A 118 7.05 7.54 6.14
CA GLU A 118 7.86 7.23 7.31
C GLU A 118 9.20 7.97 7.33
N GLY A 119 9.54 8.72 6.28
CA GLY A 119 10.83 9.41 6.12
C GLY A 119 12.02 8.46 5.98
N GLN A 120 11.77 7.22 5.57
CA GLN A 120 12.79 6.17 5.50
C GLN A 120 13.32 5.89 4.09
N ALA A 121 12.67 6.42 3.04
CA ALA A 121 13.08 6.18 1.67
C ALA A 121 14.47 6.73 1.37
N GLY A 122 14.67 8.04 1.53
CA GLY A 122 15.89 8.71 1.06
C GLY A 122 16.06 8.60 -0.46
N CYS A 123 17.16 9.16 -1.00
CA CYS A 123 17.49 9.10 -2.43
C CYS A 123 18.50 8.00 -2.79
N ASP A 124 18.99 7.25 -1.80
CA ASP A 124 19.92 6.14 -1.99
C ASP A 124 19.16 4.89 -2.45
N ALA A 125 19.58 4.33 -3.59
CA ALA A 125 18.97 3.15 -4.17
C ALA A 125 19.08 1.91 -3.26
N GLU A 126 20.19 1.76 -2.49
CA GLU A 126 20.35 0.63 -1.56
C GLU A 126 19.35 0.72 -0.42
N ARG A 127 19.22 1.90 0.17
CA ARG A 127 18.25 2.15 1.23
C ARG A 127 16.79 1.93 0.78
N ILE A 128 16.48 2.32 -0.47
CA ILE A 128 15.16 2.06 -1.06
C ILE A 128 14.94 0.55 -1.22
N ARG A 129 15.92 -0.19 -1.76
CA ARG A 129 15.84 -1.65 -1.90
C ARG A 129 15.63 -2.34 -0.56
N GLU A 130 16.35 -1.94 0.46
CA GLU A 130 16.19 -2.46 1.81
C GLU A 130 14.78 -2.17 2.35
N GLY A 131 14.31 -0.93 2.27
CA GLY A 131 12.98 -0.52 2.72
C GLY A 131 11.82 -1.18 1.97
N MET A 132 12.06 -1.64 0.73
CA MET A 132 11.10 -2.34 -0.13
C MET A 132 11.26 -3.88 -0.10
N SER A 133 12.22 -4.41 0.64
CA SER A 133 12.58 -5.85 0.61
C SER A 133 11.46 -6.80 1.04
N GLY A 134 10.47 -6.30 1.78
CA GLY A 134 9.28 -7.06 2.18
C GLY A 134 8.26 -7.30 1.04
N ASN A 135 8.48 -6.72 -0.15
CA ASN A 135 7.57 -6.81 -1.29
C ASN A 135 8.21 -7.57 -2.45
N LEU A 136 7.70 -8.77 -2.73
CA LEU A 136 8.23 -9.65 -3.77
C LEU A 136 7.61 -9.34 -5.14
N CYS A 137 8.46 -9.34 -6.18
CA CYS A 137 8.04 -9.26 -7.57
C CYS A 137 8.56 -10.48 -8.34
N ARG A 138 7.66 -11.38 -8.76
CA ARG A 138 8.05 -12.61 -9.49
C ARG A 138 8.61 -12.30 -10.88
N CYS A 139 8.21 -11.18 -11.47
CA CYS A 139 8.74 -10.73 -12.78
C CYS A 139 10.11 -10.04 -12.67
N GLY A 140 10.56 -9.72 -11.47
CA GLY A 140 11.88 -9.10 -11.25
C GLY A 140 11.95 -7.62 -11.63
N ALA A 141 10.84 -6.87 -11.56
CA ALA A 141 10.81 -5.43 -11.89
C ALA A 141 11.50 -4.52 -10.86
N TYR A 142 12.36 -5.06 -10.01
CA TYR A 142 12.95 -4.34 -8.87
C TYR A 142 13.76 -3.10 -9.26
N ALA A 143 14.46 -3.12 -10.40
CA ALA A 143 15.22 -1.96 -10.87
C ALA A 143 14.27 -0.78 -11.13
N GLY A 144 13.21 -0.99 -11.92
CA GLY A 144 12.21 0.04 -12.21
C GLY A 144 11.48 0.51 -10.96
N ILE A 145 11.12 -0.39 -10.04
CA ILE A 145 10.50 -0.05 -8.76
C ILE A 145 11.42 0.89 -7.95
N THR A 146 12.71 0.57 -7.85
CA THR A 146 13.69 1.38 -7.11
C THR A 146 13.82 2.78 -7.72
N GLU A 147 13.92 2.87 -9.05
CA GLU A 147 14.02 4.15 -9.75
C GLU A 147 12.75 5.00 -9.59
N ALA A 148 11.57 4.38 -9.66
CA ALA A 148 10.30 5.08 -9.46
C ALA A 148 10.21 5.71 -8.06
N VAL A 149 10.57 4.97 -7.02
CA VAL A 149 10.58 5.48 -5.64
C VAL A 149 11.60 6.59 -5.48
N ARG A 150 12.81 6.42 -6.05
CA ARG A 150 13.89 7.40 -6.00
C ARG A 150 13.49 8.73 -6.65
N GLU A 151 12.86 8.68 -7.83
CA GLU A 151 12.39 9.88 -8.53
C GLU A 151 11.41 10.67 -7.67
N VAL A 152 10.40 10.00 -7.12
CA VAL A 152 9.39 10.68 -6.29
C VAL A 152 10.00 11.28 -5.03
N GLN A 153 10.93 10.58 -4.39
CA GLN A 153 11.63 11.10 -3.23
C GLN A 153 12.44 12.37 -3.57
N GLN A 154 13.16 12.37 -4.70
CA GLN A 154 13.91 13.54 -5.18
C GLN A 154 12.98 14.73 -5.46
N GLN A 155 11.82 14.48 -6.06
CA GLN A 155 10.82 15.54 -6.31
C GLN A 155 10.30 16.16 -5.01
N LEU A 156 10.07 15.37 -3.97
CA LEU A 156 9.64 15.84 -2.66
C LEU A 156 10.70 16.69 -1.98
N GLU A 157 11.95 16.22 -1.93
CA GLU A 157 13.07 16.97 -1.36
C GLU A 157 13.34 18.30 -2.12
N ALA A 158 13.17 18.29 -3.45
CA ALA A 158 13.31 19.51 -4.25
C ALA A 158 12.21 20.54 -3.96
N LYS A 159 10.97 20.08 -3.68
CA LYS A 159 9.87 20.96 -3.28
C LYS A 159 10.11 21.56 -1.90
N GLU A 160 10.55 20.78 -0.92
CA GLU A 160 10.86 21.24 0.43
C GLU A 160 11.94 22.32 0.42
N ARG A 161 13.02 22.13 -0.37
CA ARG A 161 14.11 23.14 -0.51
C ARG A 161 13.68 24.46 -1.16
N ARG A 162 12.56 24.48 -1.92
CA ARG A 162 12.03 25.70 -2.54
C ARG A 162 11.10 26.49 -1.62
N VAL A 163 10.63 25.88 -0.55
CA VAL A 163 9.67 26.47 0.39
C VAL A 163 10.39 26.97 1.67
N ALA A 164 11.58 26.45 1.95
CA ALA A 164 12.44 26.86 3.08
C ALA A 164 13.31 28.07 2.69
#